data_7309561a4a5341fb34299399f899188c
#
_entry.id   7309561a4a5341fb34299399f899188c
#
_cell.length_a   1.000
_cell.length_b   1.000
_cell.length_c   1.000
_cell.angle_alpha   90.00
_cell.angle_beta   90.00
_cell.angle_gamma   90.00
#
_symmetry.space_group_name_H-M   'P 1'
#
loop_
_entity.id
_entity.type
_entity.pdbx_description
1 polymer ?
#
loop_
_entity_poly.entity_id
_entity_poly.type
_entity_poly.pdbx_seq_one_letter_code
_entity_poly.pdbx_strand_id
1 'polypeptide(L)'
;MVQTAPFRTRLNFANDKTAPGAFEFPFVKLVANGESLYLSPNEVPMHDLRKEPKKPTLEENGFTWVNLPFAELDGSEGWQDRYAKFTCDYIKGVTGAKEVRCINYQIRRRTPGDEDNVDANYDQAQEKALGMQPVPAVHVDINKERARTRLLAAFDGEHQDAERVAIINVWRPLNGPVMDAPLALCDASTLDPSDMMWTTDKYGGGYFIRHNENMRWMYVHDQMPDEALIFRQFDNTHLCSAVFDEERKNMGKPRSSIELRLALVY
;
A
#
# COMPACT_ATOMS: atom_id res chain seq x y z
N MET A 1 -7.70 5.06 -32.12
CA MET A 1 -7.90 5.68 -30.81
C MET A 1 -6.60 6.38 -30.47
N VAL A 2 -6.60 7.69 -30.25
CA VAL A 2 -5.42 8.44 -29.85
C VAL A 2 -5.15 8.06 -28.39
N GLN A 3 -4.08 7.33 -28.14
CA GLN A 3 -3.64 7.02 -26.80
C GLN A 3 -3.15 8.35 -26.18
N THR A 4 -3.93 8.96 -25.31
CA THR A 4 -3.46 10.14 -24.58
C THR A 4 -2.27 9.72 -23.74
N ALA A 5 -1.18 10.47 -23.84
CA ALA A 5 0.02 10.20 -23.03
C ALA A 5 -0.37 10.11 -21.55
N PRO A 6 0.25 9.19 -20.78
CA PRO A 6 0.01 9.10 -19.34
C PRO A 6 0.36 10.45 -18.70
N PHE A 7 -0.44 10.87 -17.71
CA PHE A 7 -0.05 12.05 -16.95
C PHE A 7 1.19 11.73 -16.11
N ARG A 8 1.96 12.75 -15.75
CA ARG A 8 3.15 12.59 -14.92
C ARG A 8 2.89 13.16 -13.54
N THR A 9 3.43 12.49 -12.53
CA THR A 9 3.35 12.93 -11.14
C THR A 9 4.69 12.68 -10.45
N ARG A 10 4.88 13.26 -9.27
CA ARG A 10 6.08 13.08 -8.46
C ARG A 10 5.82 12.05 -7.39
N LEU A 11 6.68 11.03 -7.33
CA LEU A 11 6.72 10.06 -6.25
C LEU A 11 8.07 10.19 -5.51
N ASN A 12 8.05 10.00 -4.19
CA ASN A 12 9.24 10.12 -3.36
C ASN A 12 9.92 8.76 -3.19
N PHE A 13 11.05 8.59 -3.85
CA PHE A 13 11.87 7.37 -3.81
C PHE A 13 13.01 7.50 -2.81
N ALA A 14 13.52 6.37 -2.32
CA ALA A 14 14.77 6.33 -1.56
C ALA A 14 15.92 6.92 -2.39
N ASN A 15 16.75 7.74 -1.77
CA ASN A 15 17.92 8.32 -2.42
C ASN A 15 19.24 7.63 -1.98
N ASP A 16 20.37 8.02 -2.55
CA ASP A 16 21.68 7.42 -2.28
C ASP A 16 22.18 7.61 -0.84
N LYS A 17 21.60 8.53 -0.07
CA LYS A 17 21.91 8.72 1.35
C LYS A 17 21.17 7.71 2.24
N THR A 18 20.24 6.97 1.65
CA THR A 18 19.48 5.93 2.34
C THR A 18 20.34 4.68 2.44
N ALA A 19 20.84 4.37 3.64
CA ALA A 19 21.56 3.12 3.88
C ALA A 19 20.59 2.04 4.38
N PRO A 20 20.78 0.74 4.03
CA PRO A 20 20.01 -0.34 4.58
C PRO A 20 20.07 -0.34 6.11
N GLY A 21 18.93 -0.46 6.78
CA GLY A 21 18.80 -0.45 8.24
C GLY A 21 18.92 0.93 8.91
N ALA A 22 19.08 2.02 8.15
CA ALA A 22 19.31 3.38 8.69
C ALA A 22 18.03 4.12 9.12
N PHE A 23 16.86 3.50 9.01
CA PHE A 23 15.60 4.18 9.29
C PHE A 23 15.06 3.88 10.68
N GLU A 24 15.04 4.92 11.52
CA GLU A 24 14.11 5.00 12.64
C GLU A 24 12.89 5.82 12.19
N PHE A 25 11.70 5.35 12.52
CA PHE A 25 10.46 6.12 12.33
C PHE A 25 10.50 7.42 13.18
N PRO A 26 10.04 8.58 12.70
CA PRO A 26 9.22 8.84 11.53
C PRO A 26 10.04 8.95 10.23
N PHE A 27 9.49 8.38 9.15
CA PHE A 27 10.14 8.20 7.85
C PHE A 27 10.59 9.48 7.14
N VAL A 28 10.18 10.62 7.61
CA VAL A 28 10.45 11.91 6.98
C VAL A 28 11.22 12.79 7.96
N LYS A 29 12.54 12.60 8.02
CA LYS A 29 13.38 13.64 8.63
C LYS A 29 13.49 14.77 7.63
N LEU A 30 12.64 15.79 7.78
CA LEU A 30 12.72 17.00 6.99
C LEU A 30 13.98 17.77 7.40
N VAL A 31 14.74 18.24 6.42
CA VAL A 31 15.77 19.24 6.62
C VAL A 31 15.14 20.64 6.58
N ALA A 32 15.89 21.66 7.02
CA ALA A 32 15.40 23.03 7.25
C ALA A 32 14.69 23.71 6.05
N ASN A 33 14.80 23.17 4.85
CA ASN A 33 14.13 23.66 3.63
C ASN A 33 12.90 22.85 3.22
N GLY A 34 12.42 21.93 4.05
CA GLY A 34 11.27 21.08 3.77
C GLY A 34 11.57 19.85 2.89
N GLU A 35 12.82 19.63 2.49
CA GLU A 35 13.23 18.44 1.75
C GLU A 35 13.48 17.25 2.70
N SER A 36 13.22 16.04 2.25
CA SER A 36 13.60 14.85 2.99
C SER A 36 15.08 14.53 2.86
N LEU A 37 15.74 14.16 3.95
CA LEU A 37 17.14 13.73 3.92
C LEU A 37 17.33 12.43 3.13
N TYR A 38 16.31 11.56 3.09
CA TYR A 38 16.42 10.19 2.60
C TYR A 38 15.57 9.90 1.36
N LEU A 39 14.70 10.83 0.98
CA LEU A 39 13.79 10.68 -0.15
C LEU A 39 14.05 11.75 -1.19
N SER A 40 13.93 11.38 -2.45
CA SER A 40 14.01 12.31 -3.58
C SER A 40 12.78 12.16 -4.47
N PRO A 41 12.13 13.28 -4.84
CA PRO A 41 11.01 13.24 -5.76
C PRO A 41 11.50 12.96 -7.20
N ASN A 42 10.87 11.99 -7.85
CA ASN A 42 11.09 11.70 -9.27
C ASN A 42 9.76 11.74 -10.01
N GLU A 43 9.78 12.34 -11.21
CA GLU A 43 8.62 12.36 -12.08
C GLU A 43 8.45 11.01 -12.79
N VAL A 44 7.30 10.39 -12.61
CA VAL A 44 6.96 9.12 -13.23
C VAL A 44 5.68 9.21 -14.06
N PRO A 45 5.57 8.46 -15.17
CA PRO A 45 4.32 8.33 -15.90
C PRO A 45 3.34 7.46 -15.12
N MET A 46 2.07 7.90 -15.02
CA MET A 46 0.99 7.18 -14.35
C MET A 46 0.01 6.62 -15.37
N HIS A 47 -0.25 5.33 -15.29
CA HIS A 47 -1.17 4.60 -16.16
C HIS A 47 -2.51 4.40 -15.46
N ASP A 48 -3.58 4.82 -16.11
CA ASP A 48 -4.94 4.60 -15.62
C ASP A 48 -5.40 3.17 -15.91
N LEU A 49 -5.65 2.40 -14.86
CA LEU A 49 -6.10 1.00 -14.96
C LEU A 49 -7.40 0.83 -15.75
N ARG A 50 -8.25 1.86 -15.81
CA ARG A 50 -9.47 1.82 -16.61
C ARG A 50 -9.21 1.83 -18.12
N LYS A 51 -8.01 2.27 -18.52
CA LYS A 51 -7.60 2.38 -19.93
C LYS A 51 -6.66 1.27 -20.36
N GLU A 52 -6.23 0.42 -19.41
CA GLU A 52 -5.33 -0.68 -19.71
C GLU A 52 -6.03 -1.76 -20.55
N PRO A 53 -5.39 -2.22 -21.64
CA PRO A 53 -5.98 -3.23 -22.52
C PRO A 53 -6.08 -4.60 -21.84
N LYS A 54 -5.21 -4.89 -20.88
CA LYS A 54 -5.20 -6.12 -20.08
C LYS A 54 -5.26 -5.74 -18.60
N LYS A 55 -6.22 -6.31 -17.90
CA LYS A 55 -6.32 -6.14 -16.46
C LYS A 55 -5.13 -6.83 -15.77
N PRO A 56 -4.45 -6.15 -14.82
CA PRO A 56 -3.36 -6.77 -14.08
C PRO A 56 -3.87 -7.91 -13.19
N THR A 57 -2.98 -8.88 -12.95
CA THR A 57 -3.24 -10.03 -12.08
C THR A 57 -2.27 -10.07 -10.90
N LEU A 58 -2.69 -10.67 -9.79
CA LEU A 58 -1.81 -10.89 -8.65
C LEU A 58 -0.57 -11.71 -9.03
N GLU A 59 -0.70 -12.68 -9.91
CA GLU A 59 0.41 -13.57 -10.30
C GLU A 59 1.44 -12.85 -11.15
N GLU A 60 1.03 -12.14 -12.20
CA GLU A 60 1.94 -11.50 -13.15
C GLU A 60 2.44 -10.13 -12.64
N ASN A 61 1.54 -9.32 -12.09
CA ASN A 61 1.82 -7.90 -11.80
C ASN A 61 1.94 -7.59 -10.30
N GLY A 62 1.66 -8.58 -9.43
CA GLY A 62 1.66 -8.39 -7.99
C GLY A 62 0.43 -7.68 -7.44
N PHE A 63 -0.51 -7.26 -8.29
CA PHE A 63 -1.75 -6.61 -7.88
C PHE A 63 -2.87 -6.82 -8.90
N THR A 64 -4.09 -6.53 -8.47
CA THR A 64 -5.27 -6.44 -9.33
C THR A 64 -6.26 -5.40 -8.80
N TRP A 65 -7.21 -5.01 -9.63
CA TRP A 65 -8.31 -4.12 -9.29
C TRP A 65 -9.63 -4.82 -9.54
N VAL A 66 -10.56 -4.73 -8.59
CA VAL A 66 -11.83 -5.45 -8.64
C VAL A 66 -12.99 -4.55 -8.22
N ASN A 67 -14.19 -4.83 -8.79
CA ASN A 67 -15.42 -4.38 -8.21
C ASN A 67 -15.77 -5.34 -7.06
N LEU A 68 -15.89 -4.81 -5.84
CA LEU A 68 -16.12 -5.55 -4.60
C LEU A 68 -17.13 -4.79 -3.73
N PRO A 69 -18.40 -4.72 -4.15
CA PRO A 69 -19.40 -3.99 -3.40
C PRO A 69 -19.62 -4.61 -2.01
N PHE A 70 -19.71 -3.76 -1.00
CA PHE A 70 -20.02 -4.15 0.37
C PHE A 70 -20.99 -3.11 0.96
N ALA A 71 -22.24 -3.51 1.19
CA ALA A 71 -23.31 -2.58 1.54
C ALA A 71 -23.17 -1.96 2.94
N GLU A 72 -22.42 -2.59 3.85
CA GLU A 72 -22.31 -2.21 5.26
C GLU A 72 -21.12 -1.25 5.53
N LEU A 73 -20.63 -0.52 4.54
CA LEU A 73 -19.65 0.59 4.74
C LEU A 73 -20.34 1.84 5.33
N ASP A 74 -21.31 1.63 6.20
CA ASP A 74 -22.21 2.67 6.72
C ASP A 74 -21.77 3.24 8.07
N GLY A 75 -20.66 2.74 8.64
CA GLY A 75 -20.16 3.15 9.95
C GLY A 75 -20.90 2.49 11.14
N SER A 76 -21.77 1.51 10.88
CA SER A 76 -22.44 0.75 11.94
C SER A 76 -21.44 0.02 12.83
N GLU A 77 -21.80 -0.24 14.10
CA GLU A 77 -20.91 -0.92 15.04
C GLU A 77 -20.45 -2.28 14.50
N GLY A 78 -19.12 -2.54 14.54
CA GLY A 78 -18.51 -3.79 14.10
C GLY A 78 -18.47 -4.00 12.57
N TRP A 79 -18.74 -2.96 11.76
CA TRP A 79 -18.69 -3.09 10.30
C TRP A 79 -17.30 -3.51 9.80
N GLN A 80 -16.24 -3.10 10.48
CA GLN A 80 -14.87 -3.45 10.10
C GLN A 80 -14.63 -4.95 10.18
N ASP A 81 -15.11 -5.61 11.22
CA ASP A 81 -14.94 -7.06 11.40
C ASP A 81 -15.77 -7.84 10.37
N ARG A 82 -16.98 -7.36 10.07
CA ARG A 82 -17.81 -7.95 9.00
C ARG A 82 -17.15 -7.76 7.63
N TYR A 83 -16.59 -6.58 7.38
CA TYR A 83 -15.84 -6.31 6.15
C TYR A 83 -14.57 -7.18 6.06
N ALA A 84 -13.83 -7.35 7.16
CA ALA A 84 -12.67 -8.23 7.21
C ALA A 84 -13.02 -9.67 6.88
N LYS A 85 -14.09 -10.19 7.49
CA LYS A 85 -14.60 -11.54 7.20
C LYS A 85 -15.01 -11.70 5.73
N PHE A 86 -15.83 -10.78 5.22
CA PHE A 86 -16.26 -10.76 3.82
C PHE A 86 -15.07 -10.76 2.86
N THR A 87 -14.07 -9.94 3.15
CA THR A 87 -12.87 -9.82 2.32
C THR A 87 -12.01 -11.09 2.38
N CYS A 88 -11.84 -11.72 3.55
CA CYS A 88 -11.15 -13.01 3.67
C CYS A 88 -11.83 -14.10 2.83
N ASP A 89 -13.15 -14.20 2.91
CA ASP A 89 -13.93 -15.19 2.14
C ASP A 89 -13.78 -14.93 0.62
N TYR A 90 -13.85 -13.68 0.19
CA TYR A 90 -13.62 -13.29 -1.21
C TYR A 90 -12.20 -13.65 -1.69
N ILE A 91 -11.17 -13.25 -0.93
CA ILE A 91 -9.77 -13.53 -1.28
C ILE A 91 -9.50 -15.03 -1.33
N LYS A 92 -10.03 -15.81 -0.40
CA LYS A 92 -9.94 -17.27 -0.44
C LYS A 92 -10.51 -17.84 -1.74
N GLY A 93 -11.67 -17.34 -2.17
CA GLY A 93 -12.32 -17.79 -3.41
C GLY A 93 -11.53 -17.45 -4.68
N VAL A 94 -10.93 -16.28 -4.77
CA VAL A 94 -10.24 -15.82 -5.99
C VAL A 94 -8.78 -16.24 -6.08
N THR A 95 -8.12 -16.55 -4.95
CA THR A 95 -6.72 -16.96 -4.91
C THR A 95 -6.53 -18.48 -4.82
N GLY A 96 -7.56 -19.21 -4.42
CA GLY A 96 -7.46 -20.64 -4.16
C GLY A 96 -6.66 -20.99 -2.90
N ALA A 97 -6.38 -20.02 -2.03
CA ALA A 97 -5.70 -20.26 -0.77
C ALA A 97 -6.50 -21.22 0.12
N LYS A 98 -5.81 -22.13 0.81
CA LYS A 98 -6.43 -23.07 1.76
C LYS A 98 -7.03 -22.34 2.95
N GLU A 99 -6.29 -21.33 3.43
CA GLU A 99 -6.71 -20.51 4.56
C GLU A 99 -6.34 -19.05 4.34
N VAL A 100 -7.23 -18.14 4.76
CA VAL A 100 -7.03 -16.69 4.75
C VAL A 100 -7.46 -16.13 6.09
N ARG A 101 -6.59 -15.38 6.76
CA ARG A 101 -6.88 -14.68 8.02
C ARG A 101 -6.55 -13.20 7.91
N CYS A 102 -7.38 -12.35 8.48
CA CYS A 102 -7.10 -10.93 8.60
C CYS A 102 -6.09 -10.71 9.75
N ILE A 103 -4.91 -10.15 9.42
CA ILE A 103 -3.90 -9.79 10.42
C ILE A 103 -4.33 -8.54 11.18
N ASN A 104 -4.71 -7.50 10.44
CA ASN A 104 -5.22 -6.24 10.95
C ASN A 104 -5.86 -5.43 9.82
N TYR A 105 -6.49 -4.33 10.19
CA TYR A 105 -6.92 -3.29 9.25
C TYR A 105 -6.46 -1.91 9.73
N GLN A 106 -6.38 -1.00 8.79
CA GLN A 106 -6.02 0.39 9.03
C GLN A 106 -6.95 1.33 8.28
N ILE A 107 -7.50 2.31 8.99
CA ILE A 107 -8.25 3.41 8.38
C ILE A 107 -7.32 4.60 8.30
N ARG A 108 -7.20 5.18 7.09
CA ARG A 108 -6.48 6.43 6.85
C ARG A 108 -7.46 7.51 6.45
N ARG A 109 -7.26 8.70 7.01
CA ARG A 109 -8.03 9.90 6.68
C ARG A 109 -7.07 11.04 6.45
N ARG A 110 -7.10 11.59 5.25
CA ARG A 110 -6.31 12.79 4.98
C ARG A 110 -6.99 14.01 5.60
N THR A 111 -6.23 14.80 6.35
CA THR A 111 -6.66 16.09 6.89
C THR A 111 -5.89 17.18 6.16
N PRO A 112 -6.53 17.99 5.31
CA PRO A 112 -5.87 19.08 4.60
C PRO A 112 -5.29 20.10 5.62
N GLY A 113 -4.05 20.53 5.38
CA GLY A 113 -3.35 21.48 6.25
C GLY A 113 -2.48 20.87 7.35
N ASP A 114 -2.62 19.58 7.66
CA ASP A 114 -1.73 18.87 8.61
C ASP A 114 -0.47 18.31 7.94
N GLU A 115 -0.29 18.55 6.68
CA GLU A 115 0.85 18.03 5.88
C GLU A 115 2.19 18.60 6.34
N ASP A 116 2.18 19.79 6.92
CA ASP A 116 3.36 20.48 7.44
C ASP A 116 3.63 20.20 8.93
N ASN A 117 2.71 19.52 9.62
CA ASN A 117 2.81 19.22 11.05
C ASN A 117 3.33 17.79 11.32
N VAL A 118 4.30 17.33 10.56
CA VAL A 118 5.11 16.17 10.97
C VAL A 118 6.10 16.64 12.01
N ASP A 119 5.57 16.87 13.23
CA ASP A 119 6.40 17.21 14.39
C ASP A 119 7.36 16.05 14.68
N ALA A 120 8.63 16.36 14.86
CA ALA A 120 9.67 15.41 15.26
C ALA A 120 9.41 14.69 16.60
N ASN A 121 8.36 15.10 17.31
CA ASN A 121 7.89 14.55 18.59
C ASN A 121 6.59 13.75 18.49
N TYR A 122 6.27 13.24 17.31
CA TYR A 122 5.07 12.45 17.02
C TYR A 122 4.96 11.23 17.96
N ASP A 123 4.04 11.27 18.91
CA ASP A 123 3.78 10.15 19.79
C ASP A 123 2.64 9.24 19.30
N GLN A 124 2.55 8.03 19.87
CA GLN A 124 1.53 7.03 19.48
C GLN A 124 0.09 7.51 19.75
N ALA A 125 -0.11 8.45 20.65
CA ALA A 125 -1.43 8.99 20.98
C ALA A 125 -1.90 9.98 19.90
N GLN A 126 -0.99 10.78 19.35
CA GLN A 126 -1.24 11.66 18.20
C GLN A 126 -1.49 10.85 16.93
N GLU A 127 -0.73 9.77 16.72
CA GLU A 127 -0.93 8.82 15.63
C GLU A 127 -2.35 8.23 15.62
N LYS A 128 -2.89 7.94 16.81
CA LYS A 128 -4.23 7.38 16.98
C LYS A 128 -5.34 8.44 16.86
N ALA A 129 -5.07 9.67 17.25
CA ALA A 129 -6.04 10.75 17.25
C ALA A 129 -6.22 11.43 15.87
N LEU A 130 -5.15 11.53 15.07
CA LEU A 130 -5.15 12.21 13.77
C LEU A 130 -5.60 11.32 12.62
N GLY A 131 -5.78 10.01 12.85
CA GLY A 131 -5.97 9.05 11.76
C GLY A 131 -4.72 9.09 10.85
N MET A 132 -4.10 7.97 10.60
CA MET A 132 -2.82 7.94 9.88
C MET A 132 -2.93 8.60 8.51
N GLN A 133 -2.07 9.57 8.27
CA GLN A 133 -1.92 10.22 6.97
C GLN A 133 -1.43 9.23 5.89
N PRO A 134 -1.65 9.51 4.60
CA PRO A 134 -0.99 8.79 3.51
C PRO A 134 0.53 8.75 3.69
N VAL A 135 1.17 7.64 3.35
CA VAL A 135 2.64 7.50 3.46
C VAL A 135 3.32 8.20 2.27
N PRO A 136 4.14 9.24 2.50
CA PRO A 136 4.71 10.04 1.42
C PRO A 136 6.01 9.44 0.86
N ALA A 137 6.14 8.12 0.82
CA ALA A 137 7.31 7.42 0.32
C ALA A 137 6.94 6.16 -0.45
N VAL A 138 7.66 5.85 -1.52
CA VAL A 138 7.52 4.59 -2.24
C VAL A 138 8.06 3.46 -1.38
N HIS A 139 7.19 2.48 -1.04
CA HIS A 139 7.50 1.44 -0.08
C HIS A 139 6.81 0.11 -0.34
N VAL A 140 7.28 -0.92 0.33
CA VAL A 140 6.57 -2.17 0.62
C VAL A 140 6.51 -2.30 2.14
N ASP A 141 5.33 -2.50 2.70
CA ASP A 141 5.07 -2.46 4.15
C ASP A 141 5.87 -3.48 4.96
N ILE A 142 6.22 -4.61 4.37
CA ILE A 142 6.67 -5.80 5.09
C ILE A 142 7.90 -6.39 4.43
N ASN A 143 9.01 -6.52 5.18
CA ASN A 143 10.16 -7.32 4.78
C ASN A 143 9.95 -8.81 5.12
N LYS A 144 10.85 -9.66 4.64
CA LYS A 144 10.76 -11.12 4.82
C LYS A 144 10.69 -11.55 6.29
N GLU A 145 11.46 -10.90 7.16
CA GLU A 145 11.52 -11.24 8.59
C GLU A 145 10.20 -10.90 9.29
N ARG A 146 9.69 -9.69 9.05
CA ARG A 146 8.40 -9.26 9.58
C ARG A 146 7.25 -10.10 9.03
N ALA A 147 7.31 -10.48 7.74
CA ALA A 147 6.31 -11.35 7.13
C ALA A 147 6.23 -12.69 7.86
N ARG A 148 7.39 -13.32 8.11
CA ARG A 148 7.44 -14.59 8.86
C ARG A 148 6.81 -14.48 10.25
N THR A 149 7.17 -13.45 11.00
CA THR A 149 6.61 -13.20 12.34
C THR A 149 5.08 -12.99 12.28
N ARG A 150 4.60 -12.22 11.30
CA ARG A 150 3.17 -11.95 11.13
C ARG A 150 2.37 -13.18 10.71
N LEU A 151 2.92 -14.00 9.82
CA LEU A 151 2.31 -15.25 9.39
C LEU A 151 2.22 -16.26 10.54
N LEU A 152 3.29 -16.44 11.30
CA LEU A 152 3.29 -17.30 12.47
C LEU A 152 2.23 -16.87 13.50
N ALA A 153 2.14 -15.57 13.77
CA ALA A 153 1.13 -15.04 14.69
C ALA A 153 -0.30 -15.18 14.13
N ALA A 154 -0.50 -14.97 12.83
CA ALA A 154 -1.82 -15.06 12.21
C ALA A 154 -2.38 -16.47 12.20
N PHE A 155 -1.52 -17.48 12.14
CA PHE A 155 -1.90 -18.90 12.11
C PHE A 155 -1.59 -19.66 13.41
N ASP A 156 -1.39 -18.94 14.53
CA ASP A 156 -1.14 -19.53 15.86
C ASP A 156 0.05 -20.52 15.88
N GLY A 157 1.05 -20.27 15.03
CA GLY A 157 2.22 -21.14 14.86
C GLY A 157 2.00 -22.34 13.94
N GLU A 158 0.84 -22.48 13.33
CA GLU A 158 0.56 -23.51 12.34
C GLU A 158 1.15 -23.16 10.96
N HIS A 159 1.12 -24.09 10.02
CA HIS A 159 1.55 -23.94 8.62
C HIS A 159 3.02 -23.53 8.40
N GLN A 160 3.92 -23.84 9.33
CA GLN A 160 5.33 -23.52 9.21
C GLN A 160 6.01 -24.21 8.00
N ASP A 161 5.50 -25.37 7.60
CA ASP A 161 5.99 -26.18 6.48
C ASP A 161 5.18 -25.95 5.19
N ALA A 162 4.33 -24.93 5.14
CA ALA A 162 3.57 -24.61 3.94
C ALA A 162 4.50 -24.20 2.79
N GLU A 163 4.32 -24.82 1.61
CA GLU A 163 5.13 -24.54 0.43
C GLU A 163 4.99 -23.10 -0.04
N ARG A 164 3.75 -22.55 0.04
CA ARG A 164 3.49 -21.16 -0.32
C ARG A 164 2.68 -20.44 0.75
N VAL A 165 3.20 -19.29 1.16
CA VAL A 165 2.54 -18.34 2.08
C VAL A 165 2.68 -16.94 1.52
N ALA A 166 1.66 -16.11 1.74
CA ALA A 166 1.66 -14.73 1.27
C ALA A 166 1.00 -13.77 2.27
N ILE A 167 1.33 -12.49 2.14
CA ILE A 167 0.57 -11.39 2.76
C ILE A 167 0.12 -10.47 1.63
N ILE A 168 -1.18 -10.27 1.54
CA ILE A 168 -1.80 -9.33 0.60
C ILE A 168 -2.54 -8.23 1.35
N ASN A 169 -2.49 -7.03 0.78
CA ASN A 169 -3.31 -5.93 1.22
C ASN A 169 -4.54 -5.81 0.31
N VAL A 170 -5.68 -5.47 0.92
CA VAL A 170 -6.90 -5.09 0.22
C VAL A 170 -7.24 -3.66 0.63
N TRP A 171 -7.01 -2.73 -0.28
CA TRP A 171 -7.23 -1.32 -0.08
C TRP A 171 -8.48 -0.85 -0.81
N ARG A 172 -9.33 -0.08 -0.14
CA ARG A 172 -10.48 0.58 -0.76
C ARG A 172 -10.75 1.94 -0.16
N PRO A 173 -11.26 2.90 -0.95
CA PRO A 173 -11.75 4.15 -0.42
C PRO A 173 -13.06 3.95 0.35
N LEU A 174 -13.25 4.75 1.39
CA LEU A 174 -14.51 4.86 2.15
C LEU A 174 -15.38 6.03 1.66
N ASN A 175 -14.81 6.90 0.85
CA ASN A 175 -15.52 7.97 0.13
C ASN A 175 -15.01 8.02 -1.32
N GLY A 176 -15.77 8.62 -2.23
CA GLY A 176 -15.37 8.69 -3.64
C GLY A 176 -16.22 9.67 -4.44
N PRO A 177 -15.87 9.92 -5.70
CA PRO A 177 -14.65 9.41 -6.36
C PRO A 177 -13.37 9.91 -5.72
N VAL A 178 -12.32 9.08 -5.68
CA VAL A 178 -11.01 9.46 -5.14
C VAL A 178 -10.27 10.33 -6.14
N MET A 179 -10.25 11.62 -5.85
CA MET A 179 -9.49 12.63 -6.61
C MET A 179 -8.26 13.13 -5.84
N ASP A 180 -8.27 12.94 -4.53
CA ASP A 180 -7.26 13.39 -3.59
C ASP A 180 -6.44 12.18 -3.10
N ALA A 181 -5.14 12.21 -3.29
CA ALA A 181 -4.19 11.17 -2.88
C ALA A 181 -4.60 9.72 -3.25
N PRO A 182 -4.87 9.41 -4.55
CA PRO A 182 -5.14 8.04 -4.98
C PRO A 182 -3.98 7.11 -4.69
N LEU A 183 -4.24 5.83 -4.45
CA LEU A 183 -3.18 4.84 -4.28
C LEU A 183 -2.60 4.46 -5.64
N ALA A 184 -1.28 4.59 -5.77
CA ALA A 184 -0.50 4.12 -6.91
C ALA A 184 0.18 2.80 -6.60
N LEU A 185 0.21 1.89 -7.56
CA LEU A 185 0.83 0.58 -7.49
C LEU A 185 1.87 0.41 -8.58
N CYS A 186 3.04 -0.10 -8.23
CA CYS A 186 4.07 -0.49 -9.19
C CYS A 186 3.79 -1.91 -9.69
N ASP A 187 3.86 -2.10 -11.02
CA ASP A 187 3.84 -3.42 -11.61
C ASP A 187 5.07 -4.20 -11.14
N ALA A 188 4.86 -5.27 -10.36
CA ALA A 188 5.92 -6.07 -9.76
C ALA A 188 6.85 -6.69 -10.80
N SER A 189 6.38 -6.92 -12.03
CA SER A 189 7.22 -7.43 -13.14
C SER A 189 8.26 -6.41 -13.62
N THR A 190 8.10 -5.15 -13.26
CA THR A 190 9.00 -4.03 -13.61
C THR A 190 9.87 -3.56 -12.44
N LEU A 191 9.67 -4.13 -11.26
CA LEU A 191 10.44 -3.79 -10.06
C LEU A 191 11.67 -4.69 -9.95
N ASP A 192 12.86 -4.09 -9.98
CA ASP A 192 14.09 -4.82 -9.74
C ASP A 192 14.30 -5.02 -8.24
N PRO A 193 14.50 -6.27 -7.76
CA PRO A 193 14.79 -6.53 -6.35
C PRO A 193 16.00 -5.76 -5.79
N SER A 194 16.97 -5.38 -6.63
CA SER A 194 18.13 -4.58 -6.22
C SER A 194 17.78 -3.13 -5.87
N ASP A 195 16.60 -2.64 -6.33
CA ASP A 195 16.08 -1.33 -5.97
C ASP A 195 15.35 -1.35 -4.63
N MET A 196 15.10 -2.53 -4.06
CA MET A 196 14.41 -2.70 -2.77
C MET A 196 15.40 -2.59 -1.62
N MET A 197 15.31 -1.51 -0.87
CA MET A 197 16.15 -1.26 0.30
C MET A 197 15.39 -1.65 1.56
N TRP A 198 15.86 -2.70 2.24
CA TRP A 198 15.24 -3.10 3.49
C TRP A 198 15.43 -2.04 4.58
N THR A 199 14.41 -1.87 5.39
CA THR A 199 14.39 -0.96 6.52
C THR A 199 14.01 -1.72 7.77
N THR A 200 14.48 -1.25 8.92
CA THR A 200 14.00 -1.73 10.21
C THR A 200 13.33 -0.58 10.96
N ASP A 201 12.23 -0.89 11.59
CA ASP A 201 11.61 -0.03 12.57
C ASP A 201 11.29 -0.84 13.83
N LYS A 202 10.78 -0.19 14.87
CA LYS A 202 10.34 -0.87 16.09
C LYS A 202 9.24 -1.93 15.87
N TYR A 203 8.67 -2.00 14.67
CA TYR A 203 7.63 -2.95 14.28
C TYR A 203 8.13 -4.05 13.33
N GLY A 204 9.42 -4.05 12.96
CA GLY A 204 10.07 -5.10 12.17
C GLY A 204 10.44 -4.74 10.73
N GLY A 205 10.00 -3.56 10.23
CA GLY A 205 10.47 -3.00 8.96
C GLY A 205 9.78 -3.50 7.68
N GLY A 206 10.13 -2.82 6.59
CA GLY A 206 9.64 -3.02 5.23
C GLY A 206 10.75 -2.79 4.21
N TYR A 207 10.38 -2.25 3.04
CA TYR A 207 11.33 -1.81 2.04
C TYR A 207 10.98 -0.39 1.59
N PHE A 208 11.99 0.47 1.43
CA PHE A 208 11.91 1.64 0.58
C PHE A 208 12.47 1.29 -0.80
N ILE A 209 12.01 2.01 -1.82
CA ILE A 209 12.34 1.70 -3.21
C ILE A 209 13.17 2.83 -3.79
N ARG A 210 14.29 2.51 -4.47
CA ARG A 210 15.04 3.43 -5.30
C ARG A 210 14.33 3.63 -6.63
N HIS A 211 14.45 4.82 -7.20
CA HIS A 211 13.89 5.09 -8.51
C HIS A 211 14.60 4.30 -9.62
N ASN A 212 13.80 3.70 -10.50
CA ASN A 212 14.25 3.08 -11.73
C ASN A 212 13.26 3.44 -12.85
N GLU A 213 13.78 3.87 -13.99
CA GLU A 213 12.97 4.32 -15.14
C GLU A 213 12.09 3.20 -15.76
N ASN A 214 12.45 1.93 -15.51
CA ASN A 214 11.68 0.79 -15.99
C ASN A 214 10.40 0.53 -15.19
N MET A 215 10.24 1.14 -14.02
CA MET A 215 9.07 0.95 -13.18
C MET A 215 7.82 1.49 -13.84
N ARG A 216 6.79 0.64 -13.89
CA ARG A 216 5.49 0.99 -14.43
C ARG A 216 4.48 1.21 -13.31
N TRP A 217 4.03 2.47 -13.18
CA TRP A 217 3.12 2.91 -12.13
C TRP A 217 1.69 3.01 -12.63
N MET A 218 0.74 2.49 -11.84
CA MET A 218 -0.66 2.42 -12.19
C MET A 218 -1.55 2.89 -11.03
N TYR A 219 -2.72 3.42 -11.37
CA TYR A 219 -3.74 3.86 -10.42
C TYR A 219 -5.13 3.67 -11.02
N VAL A 220 -6.17 3.77 -10.22
CA VAL A 220 -7.56 3.79 -10.68
C VAL A 220 -8.04 5.23 -10.69
N HIS A 221 -8.36 5.78 -11.89
CA HIS A 221 -8.94 7.11 -12.00
C HIS A 221 -10.33 7.15 -11.36
N ASP A 222 -10.59 8.16 -10.54
CA ASP A 222 -11.88 8.35 -9.85
C ASP A 222 -12.39 7.06 -9.19
N GLN A 223 -11.53 6.39 -8.40
CA GLN A 223 -11.89 5.14 -7.74
C GLN A 223 -13.07 5.34 -6.78
N MET A 224 -14.04 4.44 -6.86
CA MET A 224 -15.27 4.46 -6.08
C MET A 224 -15.21 3.51 -4.87
N PRO A 225 -16.04 3.72 -3.82
CA PRO A 225 -16.05 2.86 -2.62
C PRO A 225 -16.41 1.39 -2.86
N ASP A 226 -17.04 1.04 -3.97
CA ASP A 226 -17.32 -0.33 -4.38
C ASP A 226 -16.18 -1.00 -5.15
N GLU A 227 -15.04 -0.31 -5.30
CA GLU A 227 -13.87 -0.81 -5.99
C GLU A 227 -12.71 -1.02 -5.00
N ALA A 228 -11.97 -2.10 -5.16
CA ALA A 228 -10.83 -2.42 -4.33
C ALA A 228 -9.57 -2.70 -5.16
N LEU A 229 -8.42 -2.25 -4.65
CA LEU A 229 -7.09 -2.67 -5.06
C LEU A 229 -6.63 -3.80 -4.16
N ILE A 230 -6.15 -4.89 -4.75
CA ILE A 230 -5.63 -6.06 -4.07
C ILE A 230 -4.18 -6.21 -4.50
N PHE A 231 -3.24 -6.18 -3.58
CA PHE A 231 -1.82 -6.19 -3.93
C PHE A 231 -0.97 -6.98 -2.94
N ARG A 232 0.08 -7.58 -3.47
CA ARG A 232 0.98 -8.46 -2.73
C ARG A 232 2.02 -7.65 -2.00
N GLN A 233 2.09 -7.82 -0.68
CA GLN A 233 3.10 -7.24 0.17
C GLN A 233 4.22 -8.22 0.54
N PHE A 234 3.91 -9.50 0.54
CA PHE A 234 4.87 -10.59 0.69
C PHE A 234 4.34 -11.87 0.02
N ASP A 235 5.23 -12.60 -0.59
CA ASP A 235 4.99 -13.96 -1.08
C ASP A 235 6.35 -14.67 -1.12
N ASN A 236 6.46 -15.89 -0.60
CA ASN A 236 7.73 -16.60 -0.60
C ASN A 236 8.12 -17.15 -1.97
N THR A 237 7.26 -17.00 -2.98
CA THR A 237 7.47 -17.49 -4.36
C THR A 237 7.40 -16.42 -5.44
N HIS A 238 6.88 -15.21 -5.13
CA HIS A 238 6.65 -14.14 -6.11
C HIS A 238 7.10 -12.77 -5.60
N LEU A 239 7.33 -11.83 -6.52
CA LEU A 239 7.66 -10.45 -6.18
C LEU A 239 6.46 -9.67 -5.63
N CYS A 240 6.76 -8.66 -4.79
CA CYS A 240 5.79 -7.74 -4.21
C CYS A 240 5.55 -6.54 -5.11
N SER A 241 4.38 -5.91 -5.01
CA SER A 241 4.11 -4.62 -5.61
C SER A 241 4.48 -3.51 -4.62
N ALA A 242 5.25 -2.52 -5.06
CA ALA A 242 5.47 -1.31 -4.29
C ALA A 242 4.26 -0.38 -4.39
N VAL A 243 4.02 0.39 -3.34
CA VAL A 243 2.89 1.30 -3.22
C VAL A 243 3.34 2.72 -2.92
N PHE A 244 2.51 3.68 -3.30
CA PHE A 244 2.66 5.09 -2.97
C PHE A 244 1.28 5.76 -2.92
N ASP A 245 1.06 6.59 -1.91
CA ASP A 245 -0.11 7.48 -1.86
C ASP A 245 0.21 8.76 -2.65
N GLU A 246 -0.37 8.91 -3.85
CA GLU A 246 -0.07 10.04 -4.74
C GLU A 246 -0.45 11.39 -4.12
N GLU A 247 0.44 12.37 -4.22
CA GLU A 247 0.26 13.72 -3.69
C GLU A 247 -0.62 14.61 -4.59
N ARG A 248 -1.80 14.19 -5.01
CA ARG A 248 -2.79 15.12 -5.57
C ARG A 248 -3.45 15.87 -4.45
N LYS A 249 -2.87 17.01 -4.09
CA LYS A 249 -3.37 17.83 -2.98
C LYS A 249 -4.61 18.63 -3.41
N ASN A 250 -5.63 18.61 -2.55
CA ASN A 250 -6.80 19.49 -2.62
C ASN A 250 -7.70 19.34 -3.87
N MET A 251 -7.74 18.17 -4.49
CA MET A 251 -8.68 17.87 -5.55
C MET A 251 -9.87 17.08 -4.99
N GLY A 252 -11.00 17.77 -4.79
CA GLY A 252 -12.21 17.12 -4.29
C GLY A 252 -12.26 16.92 -2.77
N LYS A 253 -12.96 15.88 -2.32
CA LYS A 253 -13.04 15.54 -0.90
C LYS A 253 -11.75 14.87 -0.42
N PRO A 254 -11.26 15.22 0.79
CA PRO A 254 -10.12 14.52 1.38
C PRO A 254 -10.36 13.02 1.43
N ARG A 255 -9.35 12.24 1.06
CA ARG A 255 -9.43 10.77 1.02
C ARG A 255 -9.70 10.19 2.40
N SER A 256 -10.64 9.27 2.46
CA SER A 256 -10.80 8.31 3.55
C SER A 256 -10.72 6.90 2.95
N SER A 257 -9.94 6.02 3.54
CA SER A 257 -9.72 4.66 3.03
C SER A 257 -9.54 3.65 4.14
N ILE A 258 -9.81 2.38 3.85
CA ILE A 258 -9.49 1.23 4.69
C ILE A 258 -8.56 0.29 3.94
N GLU A 259 -7.56 -0.21 4.63
CA GLU A 259 -6.64 -1.23 4.15
C GLU A 259 -6.67 -2.42 5.11
N LEU A 260 -6.91 -3.61 4.58
CA LEU A 260 -6.78 -4.87 5.31
C LEU A 260 -5.48 -5.55 4.93
N ARG A 261 -4.77 -6.12 5.91
CA ARG A 261 -3.64 -7.03 5.69
C ARG A 261 -4.08 -8.45 5.96
N LEU A 262 -3.96 -9.30 4.96
CA LEU A 262 -4.42 -10.68 4.99
C LEU A 262 -3.25 -11.65 4.87
N ALA A 263 -3.20 -12.63 5.77
CA ALA A 263 -2.30 -13.77 5.71
C ALA A 263 -2.93 -14.91 4.90
N LEU A 264 -2.18 -15.52 4.00
CA LEU A 264 -2.63 -16.60 3.13
C LEU A 264 -1.71 -17.82 3.24
N VAL A 265 -2.31 -19.01 3.21
CA VAL A 265 -1.65 -20.31 3.04
C VAL A 265 -2.24 -21.02 1.82
N TYR A 266 -1.39 -21.52 0.96
CA TYR A 266 -1.78 -22.24 -0.27
C TYR A 266 -1.60 -23.75 -0.15
#